data_f87aeaf7a523f093fcb8eb336c38cbd9
#
_entry.id   f87aeaf7a523f093fcb8eb336c38cbd9
#
_cell.length_a   1.000
_cell.length_b   1.000
_cell.length_c   1.000
_cell.angle_alpha   90.00
_cell.angle_beta   90.00
_cell.angle_gamma   90.00
#
_symmetry.space_group_name_H-M   'P 1'
#
loop_
_entity.id
_entity.type
_entity.pdbx_description
1 polymer ?
#
loop_
_entity_poly.entity_id
_entity_poly.type
_entity_poly.pdbx_seq_one_letter_code
_entity_poly.pdbx_strand_id
1 'polypeptide(L)'
;MFNIGINGSMYVGALYAGWAGYRFTDLGHYSHVTLCIAIGMFVGAAWMLLPALLRVYAGVSEIISTIILNFVAVLFVSYMANGPFRADPIAPATPRILETAELKQIFPNSQFNTGFFIAVFVAILAHFVLNKTTFGYELRSGGDGLVGMYPSRFSSYLGIPSDRSAIIGMLLSGALGGLAGAIEVLGAVRYFFQELEFNQGFDGILI
;
A
#
# COMPACT_ATOMS: atom_id res chain seq x y z
N MET A 1 -1.77 17.23 1.46
CA MET A 1 -2.49 16.01 1.04
C MET A 1 -2.64 15.10 2.23
N PHE A 2 -3.84 14.66 2.51
CA PHE A 2 -4.10 13.78 3.65
C PHE A 2 -4.71 12.48 3.14
N ASN A 3 -3.96 11.37 3.23
CA ASN A 3 -4.41 10.06 2.76
C ASN A 3 -4.78 9.17 3.96
N ILE A 4 -6.08 8.98 4.19
CA ILE A 4 -6.61 8.06 5.20
C ILE A 4 -6.83 6.65 4.59
N GLY A 5 -6.68 6.50 3.27
CA GLY A 5 -6.91 5.26 2.53
C GLY A 5 -5.80 4.23 2.59
N ILE A 6 -4.77 4.44 3.41
CA ILE A 6 -3.60 3.55 3.45
C ILE A 6 -3.97 2.12 3.85
N ASN A 7 -4.96 1.95 4.74
CA ASN A 7 -5.44 0.63 5.13
C ASN A 7 -6.01 -0.14 3.93
N GLY A 8 -6.82 0.52 3.09
CA GLY A 8 -7.37 -0.12 1.88
C GLY A 8 -6.28 -0.60 0.93
N SER A 9 -5.24 0.22 0.70
CA SER A 9 -4.09 -0.19 -0.13
C SER A 9 -3.28 -1.32 0.49
N MET A 10 -3.17 -1.38 1.84
CA MET A 10 -2.55 -2.49 2.56
C MET A 10 -3.33 -3.80 2.35
N TYR A 11 -4.67 -3.78 2.53
CA TYR A 11 -5.51 -4.95 2.34
C TYR A 11 -5.40 -5.52 0.92
N VAL A 12 -5.56 -4.66 -0.09
CA VAL A 12 -5.52 -5.11 -1.48
C VAL A 12 -4.11 -5.53 -1.88
N GLY A 13 -3.07 -4.81 -1.44
CA GLY A 13 -1.67 -5.16 -1.64
C GLY A 13 -1.31 -6.50 -1.00
N ALA A 14 -1.74 -6.74 0.25
CA ALA A 14 -1.54 -7.99 0.97
C ALA A 14 -2.18 -9.19 0.26
N LEU A 15 -3.43 -9.03 -0.20
CA LEU A 15 -4.14 -10.08 -0.92
C LEU A 15 -3.40 -10.52 -2.18
N TYR A 16 -2.99 -9.55 -3.02
CA TYR A 16 -2.33 -9.86 -4.29
C TYR A 16 -0.87 -10.29 -4.11
N ALA A 17 -0.17 -9.80 -3.09
CA ALA A 17 1.16 -10.33 -2.73
C ALA A 17 1.06 -11.79 -2.26
N GLY A 18 0.07 -12.13 -1.44
CA GLY A 18 -0.24 -13.50 -1.05
C GLY A 18 -0.63 -14.38 -2.24
N TRP A 19 -1.47 -13.88 -3.14
CA TRP A 19 -1.82 -14.57 -4.37
C TRP A 19 -0.58 -14.90 -5.22
N ALA A 20 0.32 -13.95 -5.41
CA ALA A 20 1.57 -14.18 -6.11
C ALA A 20 2.45 -15.22 -5.38
N GLY A 21 2.45 -15.19 -4.05
CA GLY A 21 3.24 -16.08 -3.20
C GLY A 21 2.85 -17.55 -3.27
N TYR A 22 1.64 -17.90 -3.69
CA TYR A 22 1.27 -19.30 -3.93
C TYR A 22 1.12 -19.66 -5.40
N ARG A 23 1.03 -18.69 -6.31
CA ARG A 23 0.78 -18.94 -7.74
C ARG A 23 2.03 -19.25 -8.55
N PHE A 24 3.16 -18.60 -8.22
CA PHE A 24 4.41 -18.74 -8.94
C PHE A 24 5.33 -19.77 -8.26
N THR A 25 5.40 -20.98 -8.81
CA THR A 25 6.10 -22.12 -8.18
C THR A 25 7.58 -22.26 -8.57
N ASP A 26 7.97 -21.72 -9.73
CA ASP A 26 9.29 -22.00 -10.35
C ASP A 26 10.34 -20.91 -10.13
N LEU A 27 10.14 -20.05 -9.10
CA LEU A 27 11.03 -18.94 -8.82
C LEU A 27 11.97 -19.23 -7.64
N GLY A 28 13.21 -18.77 -7.77
CA GLY A 28 14.15 -18.78 -6.64
C GLY A 28 13.68 -17.84 -5.54
N HIS A 29 14.06 -18.11 -4.29
CA HIS A 29 13.60 -17.37 -3.09
C HIS A 29 13.65 -15.85 -3.24
N TYR A 30 14.80 -15.29 -3.63
CA TYR A 30 14.95 -13.82 -3.74
C TYR A 30 14.07 -13.21 -4.85
N SER A 31 14.00 -13.85 -6.01
CA SER A 31 13.16 -13.36 -7.11
C SER A 31 11.68 -13.49 -6.81
N HIS A 32 11.27 -14.55 -6.08
CA HIS A 32 9.89 -14.74 -5.68
C HIS A 32 9.42 -13.68 -4.68
N VAL A 33 10.20 -13.44 -3.61
CA VAL A 33 9.91 -12.39 -2.63
C VAL A 33 9.85 -11.01 -3.28
N THR A 34 10.83 -10.69 -4.15
CA THR A 34 10.85 -9.39 -4.86
C THR A 34 9.63 -9.22 -5.75
N LEU A 35 9.21 -10.27 -6.47
CA LEU A 35 8.02 -10.25 -7.32
C LEU A 35 6.76 -10.01 -6.48
N CYS A 36 6.59 -10.73 -5.37
CA CYS A 36 5.43 -10.57 -4.49
C CYS A 36 5.34 -9.15 -3.92
N ILE A 37 6.47 -8.59 -3.48
CA ILE A 37 6.54 -7.21 -3.00
C ILE A 37 6.20 -6.22 -4.12
N ALA A 38 6.77 -6.40 -5.30
CA ALA A 38 6.51 -5.53 -6.45
C ALA A 38 5.03 -5.54 -6.85
N ILE A 39 4.39 -6.71 -6.85
CA ILE A 39 2.94 -6.85 -7.13
C ILE A 39 2.14 -6.13 -6.04
N GLY A 40 2.45 -6.33 -4.75
CA GLY A 40 1.77 -5.66 -3.66
C GLY A 40 1.87 -4.14 -3.76
N MET A 41 3.06 -3.60 -4.05
CA MET A 41 3.28 -2.17 -4.28
C MET A 41 2.50 -1.64 -5.47
N PHE A 42 2.54 -2.35 -6.59
CA PHE A 42 1.84 -1.96 -7.82
C PHE A 42 0.33 -1.92 -7.62
N VAL A 43 -0.23 -2.95 -7.00
CA VAL A 43 -1.68 -3.04 -6.75
C VAL A 43 -2.13 -2.01 -5.72
N GLY A 44 -1.34 -1.78 -4.66
CA GLY A 44 -1.60 -0.71 -3.70
C GLY A 44 -1.58 0.67 -4.33
N ALA A 45 -0.63 0.95 -5.23
CA ALA A 45 -0.59 2.18 -6.02
C ALA A 45 -1.82 2.30 -6.93
N ALA A 46 -2.16 1.24 -7.68
CA ALA A 46 -3.32 1.22 -8.57
C ALA A 46 -4.63 1.46 -7.81
N TRP A 47 -4.76 0.95 -6.58
CA TRP A 47 -5.92 1.21 -5.72
C TRP A 47 -6.06 2.69 -5.40
N MET A 48 -4.95 3.38 -5.09
CA MET A 48 -4.94 4.81 -4.79
C MET A 48 -5.08 5.70 -6.04
N LEU A 49 -4.99 5.15 -7.24
CA LEU A 49 -5.25 5.90 -8.46
C LEU A 49 -6.71 6.39 -8.53
N LEU A 50 -7.67 5.60 -8.03
CA LEU A 50 -9.09 5.95 -8.07
C LEU A 50 -9.39 7.25 -7.28
N PRO A 51 -9.04 7.39 -5.99
CA PRO A 51 -9.28 8.63 -5.26
C PRO A 51 -8.44 9.79 -5.79
N ALA A 52 -7.24 9.53 -6.34
CA ALA A 52 -6.43 10.56 -6.97
C ALA A 52 -7.13 11.17 -8.19
N LEU A 53 -7.71 10.34 -9.05
CA LEU A 53 -8.48 10.79 -10.23
C LEU A 53 -9.78 11.51 -9.83
N LEU A 54 -10.52 10.99 -8.83
CA LEU A 54 -11.72 11.64 -8.31
C LEU A 54 -11.41 13.04 -7.76
N ARG A 55 -10.28 13.22 -7.10
CA ARG A 55 -9.84 14.53 -6.62
C ARG A 55 -9.58 15.49 -7.78
N VAL A 56 -8.74 15.07 -8.74
CA VAL A 56 -8.25 15.95 -9.82
C VAL A 56 -9.38 16.29 -10.81
N TYR A 57 -10.16 15.30 -11.23
CA TYR A 57 -11.17 15.50 -12.29
C TYR A 57 -12.56 15.84 -11.79
N ALA A 58 -12.94 15.31 -10.62
CA ALA A 58 -14.28 15.53 -10.06
C ALA A 58 -14.29 16.50 -8.87
N GLY A 59 -13.13 16.97 -8.39
CA GLY A 59 -13.04 17.88 -7.25
C GLY A 59 -13.50 17.28 -5.91
N VAL A 60 -13.61 15.94 -5.82
CA VAL A 60 -14.06 15.26 -4.62
C VAL A 60 -12.99 15.35 -3.53
N SER A 61 -13.42 15.55 -2.27
CA SER A 61 -12.51 15.54 -1.12
C SER A 61 -11.75 14.22 -1.03
N GLU A 62 -10.41 14.29 -0.98
CA GLU A 62 -9.55 13.12 -0.84
C GLU A 62 -9.82 12.33 0.44
N ILE A 63 -10.15 13.02 1.53
CA ILE A 63 -10.46 12.41 2.83
C ILE A 63 -11.70 11.52 2.71
N ILE A 64 -12.77 12.02 2.12
CA ILE A 64 -14.02 11.28 1.98
C ILE A 64 -13.84 10.09 1.05
N SER A 65 -13.22 10.30 -0.12
CA SER A 65 -13.02 9.23 -1.10
C SER A 65 -12.11 8.12 -0.57
N THR A 66 -11.05 8.45 0.17
CA THR A 66 -10.13 7.45 0.72
C THR A 66 -10.75 6.67 1.88
N ILE A 67 -11.57 7.30 2.74
CA ILE A 67 -12.31 6.57 3.79
C ILE A 67 -13.30 5.58 3.17
N ILE A 68 -14.08 6.01 2.19
CA ILE A 68 -15.04 5.12 1.51
C ILE A 68 -14.30 3.94 0.86
N LEU A 69 -13.16 4.20 0.21
CA LEU A 69 -12.38 3.17 -0.43
C LEU A 69 -11.74 2.17 0.54
N ASN A 70 -11.51 2.54 1.81
CA ASN A 70 -11.10 1.56 2.81
C ASN A 70 -12.20 0.50 3.04
N PHE A 71 -13.47 0.93 3.19
CA PHE A 71 -14.58 -0.01 3.33
C PHE A 71 -14.78 -0.86 2.07
N VAL A 72 -14.67 -0.25 0.89
CA VAL A 72 -14.74 -0.98 -0.37
C VAL A 72 -13.61 -2.00 -0.48
N ALA A 73 -12.38 -1.66 -0.03
CA ALA A 73 -11.24 -2.57 -0.03
C ALA A 73 -11.50 -3.81 0.84
N VAL A 74 -12.03 -3.62 2.05
CA VAL A 74 -12.36 -4.73 2.96
C VAL A 74 -13.40 -5.66 2.30
N LEU A 75 -14.47 -5.10 1.73
CA LEU A 75 -15.49 -5.89 1.05
C LEU A 75 -14.95 -6.61 -0.19
N PHE A 76 -14.13 -5.92 -0.99
CA PHE A 76 -13.49 -6.48 -2.18
C PHE A 76 -12.56 -7.64 -1.82
N VAL A 77 -11.72 -7.46 -0.84
CA VAL A 77 -10.77 -8.47 -0.37
C VAL A 77 -11.51 -9.67 0.23
N SER A 78 -12.57 -9.42 1.03
CA SER A 78 -13.45 -10.46 1.54
C SER A 78 -14.11 -11.27 0.42
N TYR A 79 -14.62 -10.60 -0.61
CA TYR A 79 -15.19 -11.26 -1.79
C TYR A 79 -14.15 -12.14 -2.52
N MET A 80 -12.94 -11.64 -2.71
CA MET A 80 -11.86 -12.38 -3.38
C MET A 80 -11.40 -13.59 -2.57
N ALA A 81 -11.22 -13.43 -1.25
CA ALA A 81 -10.79 -14.51 -0.35
C ALA A 81 -11.84 -15.62 -0.19
N ASN A 82 -13.13 -15.26 -0.22
CA ASN A 82 -14.23 -16.23 -0.12
C ASN A 82 -14.61 -16.86 -1.49
N GLY A 83 -14.21 -16.26 -2.58
CA GLY A 83 -14.55 -16.68 -3.95
C GLY A 83 -13.35 -17.14 -4.75
N PRO A 84 -12.80 -16.30 -5.67
CA PRO A 84 -11.80 -16.72 -6.65
C PRO A 84 -10.47 -17.22 -6.05
N PHE A 85 -10.08 -16.74 -4.86
CA PHE A 85 -8.79 -17.07 -4.22
C PHE A 85 -8.94 -18.03 -3.04
N ARG A 86 -10.12 -18.60 -2.86
CA ARG A 86 -10.40 -19.52 -1.76
C ARG A 86 -9.67 -20.85 -1.94
N ALA A 87 -9.00 -21.31 -0.87
CA ALA A 87 -8.26 -22.59 -0.87
C ALA A 87 -9.17 -23.78 -0.52
N ASP A 88 -10.03 -23.61 0.50
CA ASP A 88 -10.82 -24.70 1.08
C ASP A 88 -12.30 -24.29 1.14
N PRO A 89 -13.26 -25.17 0.79
CA PRO A 89 -14.69 -24.93 0.94
C PRO A 89 -15.14 -24.61 2.38
N ILE A 90 -14.36 -24.99 3.38
CA ILE A 90 -14.73 -24.86 4.80
C ILE A 90 -14.18 -23.58 5.42
N ALA A 91 -12.96 -23.14 5.06
CA ALA A 91 -12.33 -21.96 5.64
C ALA A 91 -12.24 -20.79 4.63
N PRO A 92 -12.66 -19.55 5.00
CA PRO A 92 -12.55 -18.39 4.15
C PRO A 92 -11.11 -17.84 4.16
N ALA A 93 -10.17 -18.63 3.63
CA ALA A 93 -8.75 -18.29 3.58
C ALA A 93 -8.15 -18.63 2.21
N THR A 94 -7.15 -17.89 1.83
CA THR A 94 -6.32 -18.20 0.65
C THR A 94 -5.38 -19.37 0.95
N PRO A 95 -4.83 -20.03 -0.07
CA PRO A 95 -3.75 -21.00 0.12
C PRO A 95 -2.57 -20.36 0.87
N ARG A 96 -1.86 -21.19 1.63
CA ARG A 96 -0.61 -20.75 2.25
C ARG A 96 0.42 -20.44 1.15
N ILE A 97 1.17 -19.36 1.35
CA ILE A 97 2.28 -19.00 0.45
C ILE A 97 3.35 -20.08 0.48
N LEU A 98 4.08 -20.20 -0.63
CA LEU A 98 5.20 -21.13 -0.75
C LEU A 98 6.37 -20.70 0.17
N GLU A 99 7.13 -21.65 0.64
CA GLU A 99 8.34 -21.39 1.45
C GLU A 99 9.34 -20.48 0.72
N THR A 100 9.37 -20.55 -0.60
CA THR A 100 10.18 -19.65 -1.45
C THR A 100 9.75 -18.18 -1.41
N ALA A 101 8.50 -17.90 -1.07
CA ALA A 101 7.95 -16.55 -0.93
C ALA A 101 7.98 -16.04 0.52
N GLU A 102 8.22 -16.91 1.51
CA GLU A 102 8.25 -16.52 2.93
C GLU A 102 9.46 -15.63 3.22
N LEU A 103 9.24 -14.52 3.93
CA LEU A 103 10.31 -13.71 4.51
C LEU A 103 10.93 -14.46 5.69
N LYS A 104 12.24 -14.58 5.69
CA LYS A 104 12.97 -15.34 6.71
C LYS A 104 12.81 -14.70 8.09
N GLN A 105 12.34 -15.49 9.07
CA GLN A 105 12.33 -15.09 10.47
C GLN A 105 13.77 -15.04 11.01
N ILE A 106 14.09 -14.00 11.78
CA ILE A 106 15.43 -13.77 12.32
C ILE A 106 15.59 -14.47 13.65
N PHE A 107 14.54 -14.46 14.47
CA PHE A 107 14.51 -15.16 15.74
C PHE A 107 13.45 -16.26 15.73
N PRO A 108 13.76 -17.48 16.21
CA PRO A 108 12.77 -18.54 16.39
C PRO A 108 11.63 -18.05 17.31
N ASN A 109 10.40 -18.34 16.94
CA ASN A 109 9.18 -17.96 17.67
C ASN A 109 8.90 -16.44 17.77
N SER A 110 9.54 -15.62 16.96
CA SER A 110 9.27 -14.18 16.87
C SER A 110 8.65 -13.82 15.53
N GLN A 111 7.78 -12.82 15.51
CA GLN A 111 7.26 -12.23 14.27
C GLN A 111 8.31 -11.35 13.56
N PHE A 112 9.48 -11.15 14.20
CA PHE A 112 10.55 -10.35 13.63
C PHE A 112 11.19 -11.04 12.42
N ASN A 113 11.00 -10.45 11.26
CA ASN A 113 11.40 -11.00 9.97
C ASN A 113 12.25 -10.00 9.16
N THR A 114 12.80 -10.46 8.05
CA THR A 114 13.62 -9.63 7.14
C THR A 114 12.84 -8.44 6.55
N GLY A 115 11.52 -8.44 6.61
CA GLY A 115 10.67 -7.32 6.21
C GLY A 115 10.93 -6.04 6.99
N PHE A 116 11.37 -6.15 8.26
CA PHE A 116 11.77 -4.99 9.06
C PHE A 116 12.90 -4.20 8.40
N PHE A 117 13.94 -4.87 7.91
CA PHE A 117 15.05 -4.19 7.23
C PHE A 117 14.62 -3.56 5.91
N ILE A 118 13.69 -4.22 5.19
CA ILE A 118 13.10 -3.65 3.96
C ILE A 118 12.34 -2.37 4.32
N ALA A 119 11.52 -2.40 5.38
CA ALA A 119 10.75 -1.24 5.83
C ALA A 119 11.67 -0.07 6.24
N VAL A 120 12.72 -0.35 7.03
CA VAL A 120 13.72 0.67 7.43
C VAL A 120 14.44 1.24 6.22
N PHE A 121 14.87 0.41 5.27
CA PHE A 121 15.52 0.85 4.05
C PHE A 121 14.60 1.76 3.23
N VAL A 122 13.33 1.37 3.05
CA VAL A 122 12.34 2.16 2.31
C VAL A 122 12.03 3.47 3.04
N ALA A 123 11.98 3.48 4.38
CA ALA A 123 11.78 4.71 5.15
C ALA A 123 12.94 5.69 4.97
N ILE A 124 14.20 5.20 5.00
CA ILE A 124 15.39 6.03 4.73
C ILE A 124 15.36 6.55 3.29
N LEU A 125 15.04 5.70 2.32
CA LEU A 125 14.91 6.09 0.92
C LEU A 125 13.84 7.17 0.72
N ALA A 126 12.66 6.97 1.31
CA ALA A 126 11.56 7.93 1.27
C ALA A 126 11.97 9.27 1.90
N HIS A 127 12.63 9.24 3.06
CA HIS A 127 13.17 10.43 3.70
C HIS A 127 14.15 11.18 2.79
N PHE A 128 15.07 10.46 2.16
CA PHE A 128 16.03 11.07 1.22
C PHE A 128 15.34 11.66 0.00
N VAL A 129 14.43 10.92 -0.64
CA VAL A 129 13.69 11.38 -1.82
C VAL A 129 12.86 12.61 -1.49
N LEU A 130 12.12 12.60 -0.36
CA LEU A 130 11.27 13.73 0.00
C LEU A 130 12.05 14.98 0.42
N ASN A 131 13.22 14.84 1.05
CA ASN A 131 13.93 15.97 1.63
C ASN A 131 15.11 16.46 0.79
N LYS A 132 15.65 15.63 -0.10
CA LYS A 132 16.92 15.92 -0.81
C LYS A 132 16.77 15.97 -2.34
N THR A 133 15.56 15.75 -2.89
CA THR A 133 15.35 15.79 -4.34
C THR A 133 14.38 16.89 -4.76
N THR A 134 14.52 17.36 -6.01
CA THR A 134 13.59 18.31 -6.64
C THR A 134 12.15 17.76 -6.67
N PHE A 135 12.02 16.46 -6.91
CA PHE A 135 10.75 15.75 -6.88
C PHE A 135 10.06 15.83 -5.50
N GLY A 136 10.80 15.61 -4.40
CA GLY A 136 10.28 15.78 -3.05
C GLY A 136 9.89 17.23 -2.73
N TYR A 137 10.60 18.20 -3.29
CA TYR A 137 10.23 19.61 -3.19
C TYR A 137 8.90 19.90 -3.90
N GLU A 138 8.71 19.39 -5.13
CA GLU A 138 7.45 19.54 -5.87
C GLU A 138 6.27 18.91 -5.12
N LEU A 139 6.45 17.70 -4.55
CA LEU A 139 5.43 17.03 -3.77
C LEU A 139 5.02 17.84 -2.52
N ARG A 140 5.98 18.43 -1.82
CA ARG A 140 5.71 19.24 -0.63
C ARG A 140 5.09 20.57 -1.00
N SER A 141 5.63 21.28 -1.98
CA SER A 141 5.09 22.57 -2.41
C SER A 141 3.71 22.47 -3.04
N GLY A 142 3.40 21.37 -3.73
CA GLY A 142 2.06 21.07 -4.22
C GLY A 142 1.07 20.70 -3.10
N GLY A 143 1.59 20.24 -1.92
CA GLY A 143 0.79 19.87 -0.77
C GLY A 143 0.58 20.95 0.29
N ASP A 144 1.40 22.00 0.31
CA ASP A 144 1.39 23.09 1.32
C ASP A 144 0.27 24.12 1.16
N GLY A 145 -0.72 23.86 0.34
CA GLY A 145 -1.97 24.59 0.41
C GLY A 145 -2.63 24.33 1.77
N LEU A 146 -2.45 25.28 2.69
CA LEU A 146 -3.11 25.30 4.00
C LEU A 146 -4.53 24.76 3.89
N VAL A 147 -4.76 23.62 4.56
CA VAL A 147 -6.06 23.07 4.90
C VAL A 147 -7.15 23.22 3.83
N GLY A 148 -7.14 22.31 2.86
CA GLY A 148 -8.37 21.78 2.26
C GLY A 148 -9.26 22.69 1.41
N MET A 149 -8.94 23.95 1.13
CA MET A 149 -9.96 24.84 0.58
C MET A 149 -9.62 25.56 -0.75
N TYR A 150 -8.35 25.65 -1.13
CA TYR A 150 -7.99 26.24 -2.43
C TYR A 150 -6.79 25.55 -3.05
N PRO A 151 -6.77 25.29 -4.38
CA PRO A 151 -5.52 25.01 -5.06
C PRO A 151 -4.59 26.18 -4.73
N SER A 152 -3.42 25.87 -4.16
CA SER A 152 -2.54 26.92 -3.70
C SER A 152 -2.17 27.79 -4.89
N ARG A 153 -2.73 28.99 -4.97
CA ARG A 153 -2.40 29.98 -6.01
C ARG A 153 -0.90 30.17 -6.09
N PHE A 154 -0.19 29.86 -5.00
CA PHE A 154 1.25 29.94 -4.91
C PHE A 154 1.96 28.89 -5.77
N SER A 155 1.51 27.63 -5.81
CA SER A 155 2.13 26.61 -6.67
C SER A 155 1.89 26.88 -8.16
N SER A 156 0.74 27.48 -8.51
CA SER A 156 0.50 27.86 -9.90
C SER A 156 1.35 29.05 -10.36
N TYR A 157 1.71 29.98 -9.45
CA TYR A 157 2.67 31.04 -9.77
C TYR A 157 4.10 30.52 -10.00
N LEU A 158 4.47 29.39 -9.36
CA LEU A 158 5.75 28.71 -9.53
C LEU A 158 5.77 27.74 -10.72
N GLY A 159 4.67 27.62 -11.47
CA GLY A 159 4.55 26.71 -12.61
C GLY A 159 4.54 25.22 -12.22
N ILE A 160 4.30 24.89 -10.94
CA ILE A 160 4.25 23.52 -10.47
C ILE A 160 2.83 22.97 -10.70
N PRO A 161 2.64 21.91 -11.50
CA PRO A 161 1.34 21.32 -11.74
C PRO A 161 0.85 20.57 -10.49
N SER A 162 0.04 21.26 -9.67
CA SER A 162 -0.51 20.72 -8.41
C SER A 162 -1.24 19.38 -8.57
N ASP A 163 -1.94 19.20 -9.69
CA ASP A 163 -2.73 18.00 -9.98
C ASP A 163 -1.82 16.78 -10.21
N ARG A 164 -0.73 16.97 -10.94
CA ARG A 164 0.26 15.91 -11.17
C ARG A 164 0.95 15.50 -9.88
N SER A 165 1.35 16.46 -9.07
CA SER A 165 1.97 16.20 -7.75
C SER A 165 1.00 15.49 -6.82
N ALA A 166 -0.31 15.81 -6.91
CA ALA A 166 -1.38 15.15 -6.17
C ALA A 166 -1.49 13.66 -6.54
N ILE A 167 -1.58 13.36 -7.84
CA ILE A 167 -1.70 11.97 -8.31
C ILE A 167 -0.46 11.16 -7.89
N ILE A 168 0.74 11.68 -8.13
CA ILE A 168 1.98 10.98 -7.81
C ILE A 168 2.12 10.75 -6.30
N GLY A 169 1.80 11.74 -5.48
CA GLY A 169 1.81 11.60 -4.02
C GLY A 169 0.88 10.49 -3.52
N MET A 170 -0.34 10.41 -4.07
CA MET A 170 -1.30 9.35 -3.73
C MET A 170 -0.83 7.98 -4.21
N LEU A 171 -0.28 7.87 -5.43
CA LEU A 171 0.27 6.61 -5.94
C LEU A 171 1.43 6.10 -5.09
N LEU A 172 2.35 6.98 -4.69
CA LEU A 172 3.47 6.62 -3.82
C LEU A 172 2.99 6.17 -2.44
N SER A 173 2.02 6.89 -1.86
CA SER A 173 1.41 6.49 -0.59
C SER A 173 0.73 5.11 -0.70
N GLY A 174 0.01 4.86 -1.80
CA GLY A 174 -0.58 3.55 -2.08
C GLY A 174 0.44 2.45 -2.28
N ALA A 175 1.55 2.74 -2.98
CA ALA A 175 2.65 1.78 -3.14
C ALA A 175 3.29 1.40 -1.80
N LEU A 176 3.52 2.36 -0.92
CA LEU A 176 4.04 2.12 0.43
C LEU A 176 3.06 1.33 1.30
N GLY A 177 1.75 1.64 1.21
CA GLY A 177 0.71 0.84 1.85
C GLY A 177 0.68 -0.61 1.34
N GLY A 178 0.72 -0.80 0.01
CA GLY A 178 0.79 -2.13 -0.60
C GLY A 178 2.06 -2.91 -0.21
N LEU A 179 3.21 -2.22 -0.08
CA LEU A 179 4.44 -2.81 0.44
C LEU A 179 4.27 -3.28 1.89
N ALA A 180 3.69 -2.45 2.76
CA ALA A 180 3.45 -2.81 4.14
C ALA A 180 2.55 -4.06 4.24
N GLY A 181 1.46 -4.11 3.47
CA GLY A 181 0.59 -5.28 3.39
C GLY A 181 1.30 -6.53 2.86
N ALA A 182 2.17 -6.38 1.85
CA ALA A 182 2.97 -7.48 1.32
C ALA A 182 3.94 -8.03 2.38
N ILE A 183 4.66 -7.17 3.10
CA ILE A 183 5.58 -7.58 4.17
C ILE A 183 4.84 -8.34 5.27
N GLU A 184 3.65 -7.89 5.65
CA GLU A 184 2.83 -8.53 6.68
C GLU A 184 2.45 -9.96 6.29
N VAL A 185 1.93 -10.14 5.06
CA VAL A 185 1.52 -11.48 4.60
C VAL A 185 2.70 -12.39 4.35
N LEU A 186 3.79 -11.90 3.74
CA LEU A 186 4.96 -12.72 3.45
C LEU A 186 5.80 -13.04 4.69
N GLY A 187 5.74 -12.18 5.73
CA GLY A 187 6.58 -12.31 6.92
C GLY A 187 5.89 -12.91 8.14
N ALA A 188 4.68 -12.45 8.45
CA ALA A 188 4.00 -12.80 9.70
C ALA A 188 2.88 -13.82 9.50
N VAL A 189 1.97 -13.55 8.59
CA VAL A 189 0.69 -14.29 8.49
C VAL A 189 0.79 -15.54 7.60
N ARG A 190 1.52 -15.47 6.48
CA ARG A 190 1.78 -16.56 5.51
C ARG A 190 0.56 -17.08 4.74
N TYR A 191 -0.62 -16.53 4.97
CA TYR A 191 -1.85 -16.74 4.21
C TYR A 191 -2.78 -15.56 4.45
N PHE A 192 -3.74 -15.33 3.59
CA PHE A 192 -4.71 -14.26 3.79
C PHE A 192 -6.03 -14.86 4.28
N PHE A 193 -6.60 -14.31 5.35
CA PHE A 193 -7.92 -14.69 5.87
C PHE A 193 -8.77 -13.44 6.15
N GLN A 194 -10.07 -13.62 6.19
CA GLN A 194 -11.04 -12.53 6.22
C GLN A 194 -10.94 -11.62 7.46
N GLU A 195 -10.47 -12.16 8.59
CA GLU A 195 -10.39 -11.46 9.88
C GLU A 195 -9.03 -10.74 10.09
N LEU A 196 -8.19 -10.64 9.06
CA LEU A 196 -6.99 -9.84 9.14
C LEU A 196 -7.36 -8.35 9.27
N GLU A 197 -7.26 -7.81 10.48
CA GLU A 197 -7.46 -6.40 10.73
C GLU A 197 -6.13 -5.64 10.59
N PHE A 198 -5.96 -4.90 9.49
CA PHE A 198 -4.83 -3.98 9.32
C PHE A 198 -5.19 -2.61 9.90
N ASN A 199 -5.08 -2.45 11.21
CA ASN A 199 -5.27 -1.16 11.86
C ASN A 199 -3.99 -0.30 11.87
N GLN A 200 -2.85 -0.90 11.51
CA GLN A 200 -1.53 -0.24 11.53
C GLN A 200 -1.48 1.05 10.71
N GLY A 201 -2.28 1.16 9.64
CA GLY A 201 -2.35 2.38 8.84
C GLY A 201 -2.97 3.56 9.58
N PHE A 202 -3.98 3.32 10.42
CA PHE A 202 -4.56 4.36 11.28
C PHE A 202 -3.65 4.68 12.46
N ASP A 203 -3.04 3.67 13.07
CA ASP A 203 -2.11 3.85 14.19
C ASP A 203 -0.91 4.71 13.77
N GLY A 204 -0.40 4.52 12.54
CA GLY A 204 0.68 5.33 12.00
C GLY A 204 0.32 6.80 11.69
N ILE A 205 -0.98 7.14 11.64
CA ILE A 205 -1.43 8.53 11.47
C ILE A 205 -1.55 9.24 12.83
N LEU A 206 -1.76 8.48 13.91
CA LEU A 206 -1.97 9.00 15.26
C LEU A 206 -0.65 9.31 16.00
N ILE A 207 0.49 8.84 15.52
CA ILE A 207 1.84 9.07 16.04
C ILE A 207 2.46 10.29 15.36
#